data_70714cfcf55c6fbe7d1cb597292cd513
#
_entry.id   70714cfcf55c6fbe7d1cb597292cd513
#
_cell.length_a   1.000
_cell.length_b   1.000
_cell.length_c   1.000
_cell.angle_alpha   90.00
_cell.angle_beta   90.00
_cell.angle_gamma   90.00
#
_symmetry.space_group_name_H-M   'P 1'
#
loop_
_entity.id
_entity.type
_entity.pdbx_description
1 polymer ?
#
loop_
_entity_poly.entity_id
_entity_poly.type
_entity_poly.pdbx_seq_one_letter_code
_entity_poly.pdbx_strand_id
1 'polypeptide(L)'
;MLKKQRIYNRKHALHTFRCYKRNEGGLGLHMRNHWKKAVAILTAVALFSAIPGTVSEAAVSSAQAIAKGVDVSKYQGAIDWNSVASQGYTFAFIKIGSSKSDLDPYFVQNMLGASAAGLRTGGYIYSYATTPEAAVAEATFAVQAMATMPVSFPIAFDIEDTVHKPLSPAQQQAIVNAFCTVIENAGYYPMVYASKNWYLTRLGMTQYDQWVAQYADACDAPFPFTVWQATSNGAVAGINGKVDIDYLYKDYSSQIIQTGWVMRKGFNYFYENWHMKTGWINYGGFMWYSDAMGRMVTGWQDLENNGTKRYFLPEGPMAVGITKVGDATYYFAEDGIMQTGWQNIGGLRYLMNADGVMQFGWYKAPEGTYYLADSGAMATGWVTLGDKNYHFDEQSGLMSVSTFVNTGGVRFYVDTDGSMVKGFKNINGANYYFAADGSMQVGLIPVDGKTYYFNADGVMQTGWQVINGQKFYFDPATGAMQAGWVTDATGTYYLAENGVALAGWQTIAGKQYHFDETTNAMSVNTLVNTNGVSFYVGMDGTMQTGWQNVNGVMYYFQENGNMAVNLQLNIGGIDYLFDANGIGTPLMAPIPDVAGIVQ
;
A
#
# COMPACT_ATOMS: atom_id res chain seq x y z
N MET A 1 37.32 5.41 -4.85
CA MET A 1 35.97 5.83 -4.38
C MET A 1 34.83 5.32 -5.24
N LEU A 2 34.95 5.20 -6.53
CA LEU A 2 33.85 4.76 -7.44
C LEU A 2 33.41 3.28 -7.33
N LYS A 3 34.24 2.39 -6.80
CA LYS A 3 33.89 0.97 -6.59
C LYS A 3 33.03 0.70 -5.34
N LYS A 4 33.09 1.58 -4.31
CA LYS A 4 32.27 1.43 -3.08
C LYS A 4 30.83 1.93 -3.27
N GLN A 5 30.60 2.88 -4.16
CA GLN A 5 29.26 3.43 -4.46
C GLN A 5 28.38 2.45 -5.25
N ARG A 6 28.99 1.63 -6.12
CA ARG A 6 28.27 0.58 -6.87
C ARG A 6 27.79 -0.60 -6.01
N ILE A 7 28.48 -0.88 -4.90
CA ILE A 7 28.08 -1.96 -3.97
C ILE A 7 26.98 -1.51 -3.02
N TYR A 8 26.96 -0.22 -2.65
CA TYR A 8 25.93 0.36 -1.80
C TYR A 8 24.55 0.38 -2.49
N ASN A 9 24.48 0.80 -3.74
CA ASN A 9 23.23 0.85 -4.52
C ASN A 9 22.67 -0.56 -4.83
N ARG A 10 23.52 -1.61 -4.92
CA ARG A 10 23.04 -2.99 -5.07
C ARG A 10 22.43 -3.60 -3.80
N LYS A 11 22.92 -3.20 -2.61
CA LYS A 11 22.40 -3.71 -1.33
C LYS A 11 21.06 -3.05 -0.95
N HIS A 12 20.85 -1.77 -1.26
CA HIS A 12 19.57 -1.10 -1.00
C HIS A 12 18.43 -1.61 -1.90
N ALA A 13 18.70 -1.92 -3.16
CA ALA A 13 17.71 -2.53 -4.04
C ALA A 13 17.24 -3.92 -3.56
N LEU A 14 18.12 -4.69 -2.89
CA LEU A 14 17.80 -6.02 -2.36
C LEU A 14 17.09 -5.99 -0.99
N HIS A 15 17.23 -4.92 -0.20
CA HIS A 15 16.55 -4.82 1.10
C HIS A 15 15.09 -4.39 0.97
N THR A 16 14.75 -3.55 0.01
CA THR A 16 13.35 -3.16 -0.28
C THR A 16 12.53 -4.34 -0.80
N PHE A 17 13.17 -5.35 -1.38
CA PHE A 17 12.50 -6.57 -1.88
C PHE A 17 12.14 -7.61 -0.79
N ARG A 18 12.74 -7.54 0.41
CA ARG A 18 12.52 -8.55 1.47
C ARG A 18 11.34 -8.27 2.39
N CYS A 19 10.88 -7.03 2.51
CA CYS A 19 9.73 -6.67 3.36
C CYS A 19 8.36 -6.93 2.71
N TYR A 20 8.27 -7.15 1.40
CA TYR A 20 6.99 -7.32 0.68
C TYR A 20 6.51 -8.78 0.57
N LYS A 21 7.16 -9.73 1.24
CA LYS A 21 6.89 -11.18 1.07
C LYS A 21 5.90 -11.79 2.04
N ARG A 22 5.12 -11.01 2.79
CA ARG A 22 4.27 -11.55 3.87
C ARG A 22 2.75 -11.30 3.79
N ASN A 23 2.22 -10.72 2.71
CA ASN A 23 0.76 -10.73 2.50
C ASN A 23 0.46 -10.90 1.01
N GLU A 24 0.25 -12.13 0.58
CA GLU A 24 -0.18 -12.45 -0.78
C GLU A 24 -1.68 -12.77 -0.81
N GLY A 25 -2.47 -11.82 -1.32
CA GLY A 25 -3.76 -12.07 -1.95
C GLY A 25 -3.70 -11.57 -3.39
N GLY A 26 -3.70 -12.48 -4.33
CA GLY A 26 -4.15 -12.48 -5.73
C GLY A 26 -3.80 -11.38 -6.75
N LEU A 27 -3.36 -10.19 -6.39
CA LEU A 27 -3.10 -9.09 -7.35
C LEU A 27 -1.61 -8.86 -7.70
N GLY A 28 -0.70 -9.46 -6.95
CA GLY A 28 0.75 -9.27 -7.15
C GLY A 28 1.36 -9.97 -8.38
N LEU A 29 0.71 -10.98 -8.93
CA LEU A 29 1.27 -11.80 -10.01
C LEU A 29 1.19 -11.14 -11.41
N HIS A 30 0.17 -10.33 -11.67
CA HIS A 30 0.03 -9.67 -12.98
C HIS A 30 1.02 -8.50 -13.15
N MET A 31 1.26 -7.70 -12.12
CA MET A 31 2.23 -6.59 -12.19
C MET A 31 3.69 -7.07 -12.29
N ARG A 32 4.02 -8.21 -11.69
CA ARG A 32 5.39 -8.75 -11.66
C ARG A 32 5.91 -9.19 -13.03
N ASN A 33 5.01 -9.65 -13.92
CA ASN A 33 5.38 -10.07 -15.27
C ASN A 33 5.54 -8.89 -16.24
N HIS A 34 4.81 -7.79 -16.04
CA HIS A 34 4.92 -6.59 -16.87
C HIS A 34 6.20 -5.79 -16.59
N TRP A 35 6.62 -5.69 -15.33
CA TRP A 35 7.88 -5.03 -14.97
C TRP A 35 9.12 -5.72 -15.56
N LYS A 36 9.14 -7.04 -15.58
CA LYS A 36 10.23 -7.78 -16.23
C LYS A 36 10.31 -7.54 -17.73
N LYS A 37 9.16 -7.32 -18.39
CA LYS A 37 9.13 -7.00 -19.82
C LYS A 37 9.57 -5.56 -20.12
N ALA A 38 9.17 -4.58 -19.30
CA ALA A 38 9.59 -3.19 -19.46
C ALA A 38 11.10 -3.00 -19.23
N VAL A 39 11.65 -3.62 -18.19
CA VAL A 39 13.11 -3.58 -17.92
C VAL A 39 13.90 -4.32 -19.01
N ALA A 40 13.35 -5.39 -19.59
CA ALA A 40 14.03 -6.10 -20.71
C ALA A 40 14.05 -5.27 -21.99
N ILE A 41 13.03 -4.45 -22.25
CA ILE A 41 12.97 -3.57 -23.43
C ILE A 41 13.98 -2.43 -23.30
N LEU A 42 14.15 -1.84 -22.09
CA LEU A 42 15.11 -0.75 -21.86
C LEU A 42 16.56 -1.22 -21.74
N THR A 43 16.81 -2.43 -21.21
CA THR A 43 18.17 -2.99 -21.15
C THR A 43 18.70 -3.45 -22.50
N ALA A 44 17.83 -3.84 -23.44
CA ALA A 44 18.23 -4.15 -24.81
C ALA A 44 18.70 -2.91 -25.60
N VAL A 45 18.15 -1.71 -25.27
CA VAL A 45 18.57 -0.45 -25.90
C VAL A 45 19.90 0.08 -25.34
N ALA A 46 20.27 -0.27 -24.10
CA ALA A 46 21.47 0.27 -23.46
C ALA A 46 22.78 -0.50 -23.77
N LEU A 47 22.75 -1.61 -24.50
CA LEU A 47 23.92 -2.47 -24.72
C LEU A 47 24.53 -2.43 -26.14
N PHE A 48 23.94 -1.62 -27.04
CA PHE A 48 24.53 -1.37 -28.34
C PHE A 48 24.89 0.12 -28.53
N SER A 49 25.85 0.61 -27.74
CA SER A 49 26.62 1.78 -28.17
C SER A 49 27.58 1.33 -29.28
N ALA A 50 27.19 1.69 -30.49
CA ALA A 50 27.89 1.40 -31.70
C ALA A 50 29.37 1.80 -31.62
N ILE A 51 30.22 0.92 -32.05
CA ILE A 51 31.54 1.26 -32.56
C ILE A 51 31.33 2.08 -33.82
N PRO A 52 31.74 3.35 -33.92
CA PRO A 52 31.72 4.05 -35.21
C PRO A 52 32.66 3.30 -36.16
N GLY A 53 32.11 2.74 -37.19
CA GLY A 53 32.95 2.22 -38.28
C GLY A 53 33.70 3.38 -38.91
N THR A 54 34.91 3.62 -38.47
CA THR A 54 35.86 4.48 -39.17
C THR A 54 36.39 3.68 -40.38
N VAL A 55 35.94 4.10 -41.57
CA VAL A 55 36.55 3.58 -42.80
C VAL A 55 37.98 4.19 -42.89
N SER A 56 38.98 3.33 -42.94
CA SER A 56 40.37 3.75 -43.02
C SER A 56 40.70 4.35 -44.42
N GLU A 57 41.82 5.07 -44.53
CA GLU A 57 42.33 5.72 -45.73
C GLU A 57 42.52 4.78 -46.96
N ALA A 58 42.21 3.50 -46.87
CA ALA A 58 42.29 2.56 -47.99
C ALA A 58 41.01 2.59 -48.83
N ALA A 59 41.15 2.49 -50.16
CA ALA A 59 40.01 2.42 -51.09
C ALA A 59 39.03 1.29 -50.69
N VAL A 60 37.74 1.59 -50.62
CA VAL A 60 36.66 0.67 -50.20
C VAL A 60 35.94 0.15 -51.42
N SER A 61 35.84 -1.15 -51.58
CA SER A 61 35.15 -1.81 -52.68
C SER A 61 33.73 -2.24 -52.34
N SER A 62 32.96 -2.57 -53.38
CA SER A 62 31.63 -3.14 -53.23
C SER A 62 31.60 -4.47 -52.44
N ALA A 63 32.69 -5.21 -52.38
CA ALA A 63 32.82 -6.45 -51.62
C ALA A 63 32.76 -6.23 -50.08
N GLN A 64 33.04 -5.03 -49.61
CA GLN A 64 33.01 -4.64 -48.21
C GLN A 64 31.67 -4.05 -47.79
N ALA A 65 30.77 -3.82 -48.75
CA ALA A 65 29.43 -3.28 -48.50
C ALA A 65 28.57 -4.30 -47.74
N ILE A 66 27.78 -3.81 -46.78
CA ILE A 66 26.78 -4.62 -46.07
C ILE A 66 25.47 -4.78 -46.84
N ALA A 67 25.23 -3.90 -47.80
CA ALA A 67 24.04 -3.92 -48.66
C ALA A 67 24.29 -3.17 -49.99
N LYS A 68 23.47 -3.48 -51.01
CA LYS A 68 23.41 -2.70 -52.24
C LYS A 68 22.02 -2.14 -52.46
N GLY A 69 21.96 -0.96 -53.08
CA GLY A 69 20.75 -0.23 -53.38
C GLY A 69 20.82 0.48 -54.73
N VAL A 70 19.76 1.23 -54.98
CA VAL A 70 19.65 2.12 -56.16
C VAL A 70 19.15 3.48 -55.72
N ASP A 71 19.50 4.54 -56.46
CA ASP A 71 18.77 5.77 -56.37
C ASP A 71 18.04 6.06 -57.69
N VAL A 72 16.82 6.59 -57.58
CA VAL A 72 15.89 6.72 -58.71
C VAL A 72 15.10 8.03 -58.67
N SER A 73 14.67 8.44 -59.83
CA SER A 73 13.83 9.62 -60.06
C SER A 73 12.85 9.37 -61.18
N LYS A 74 12.20 10.42 -61.68
CA LYS A 74 11.32 10.38 -62.85
C LYS A 74 11.98 9.79 -64.09
N TYR A 75 13.31 9.81 -64.18
CA TYR A 75 14.04 9.34 -65.34
C TYR A 75 13.99 7.82 -65.54
N GLN A 76 13.77 7.04 -64.48
CA GLN A 76 13.60 5.59 -64.53
C GLN A 76 12.15 5.18 -64.81
N GLY A 77 11.19 6.11 -64.70
CA GLY A 77 9.77 5.85 -64.96
C GLY A 77 9.14 4.85 -63.99
N ALA A 78 8.27 4.01 -64.50
CA ALA A 78 7.64 2.94 -63.74
C ALA A 78 8.63 1.78 -63.52
N ILE A 79 8.78 1.33 -62.28
CA ILE A 79 9.74 0.32 -61.84
C ILE A 79 9.02 -0.93 -61.32
N ASP A 80 9.45 -2.11 -61.75
CA ASP A 80 9.09 -3.38 -61.11
C ASP A 80 10.02 -3.66 -59.90
N TRP A 81 9.60 -3.20 -58.74
CA TRP A 81 10.36 -3.30 -57.52
C TRP A 81 10.57 -4.74 -57.02
N ASN A 82 9.67 -5.69 -57.36
CA ASN A 82 9.86 -7.10 -57.05
C ASN A 82 11.04 -7.69 -57.83
N SER A 83 11.16 -7.34 -59.12
CA SER A 83 12.31 -7.71 -59.93
C SER A 83 13.63 -7.09 -59.40
N VAL A 84 13.59 -5.85 -58.93
CA VAL A 84 14.74 -5.18 -58.28
C VAL A 84 15.15 -5.94 -57.02
N ALA A 85 14.20 -6.21 -56.08
CA ALA A 85 14.45 -6.92 -54.83
C ALA A 85 15.02 -8.34 -55.06
N SER A 86 14.53 -9.06 -56.07
CA SER A 86 14.95 -10.42 -56.40
C SER A 86 16.44 -10.54 -56.75
N GLN A 87 17.08 -9.44 -57.16
CA GLN A 87 18.51 -9.36 -57.47
C GLN A 87 19.37 -8.98 -56.24
N GLY A 88 18.75 -8.92 -55.06
CA GLY A 88 19.43 -8.64 -53.80
C GLY A 88 19.68 -7.16 -53.51
N TYR A 89 18.95 -6.27 -54.17
CA TYR A 89 18.88 -4.86 -53.76
C TYR A 89 17.99 -4.75 -52.52
N THR A 90 18.45 -4.03 -51.51
CA THR A 90 17.79 -4.01 -50.20
C THR A 90 17.39 -2.61 -49.74
N PHE A 91 17.82 -1.57 -50.42
CA PHE A 91 17.42 -0.19 -50.15
C PHE A 91 17.27 0.63 -51.46
N ALA A 92 16.55 1.72 -51.36
CA ALA A 92 16.42 2.69 -52.45
C ALA A 92 16.39 4.11 -51.88
N PHE A 93 17.10 5.03 -52.52
CA PHE A 93 16.88 6.46 -52.42
C PHE A 93 15.97 6.93 -53.56
N ILE A 94 14.91 7.61 -53.21
CA ILE A 94 13.88 8.03 -54.19
C ILE A 94 13.82 9.55 -54.21
N LYS A 95 13.96 10.15 -55.39
CA LYS A 95 13.88 11.59 -55.51
C LYS A 95 12.55 12.10 -54.99
N ILE A 96 12.59 12.96 -53.95
CA ILE A 96 11.42 13.66 -53.46
C ILE A 96 11.03 14.75 -54.45
N GLY A 97 12.02 15.52 -54.89
CA GLY A 97 11.84 16.61 -55.80
C GLY A 97 13.08 17.46 -55.98
N SER A 98 12.91 18.59 -56.64
CA SER A 98 13.92 19.63 -56.80
C SER A 98 13.33 20.92 -56.24
N SER A 99 14.08 21.64 -55.38
CA SER A 99 13.57 22.83 -54.69
C SER A 99 12.33 22.58 -53.79
N LYS A 100 11.64 23.64 -53.41
CA LYS A 100 10.58 23.65 -52.39
C LYS A 100 9.17 23.24 -52.84
N SER A 101 8.97 22.94 -54.11
CA SER A 101 7.61 22.74 -54.67
C SER A 101 7.50 21.83 -55.86
N ASP A 102 8.60 21.24 -56.32
CA ASP A 102 8.64 20.38 -57.49
C ASP A 102 8.76 18.91 -57.09
N LEU A 103 7.61 18.30 -56.74
CA LEU A 103 7.54 16.89 -56.41
C LEU A 103 7.85 16.02 -57.61
N ASP A 104 8.73 15.03 -57.47
CA ASP A 104 8.98 14.07 -58.53
C ASP A 104 7.70 13.27 -58.83
N PRO A 105 7.26 13.19 -60.08
CA PRO A 105 5.98 12.57 -60.45
C PRO A 105 5.90 11.07 -60.10
N TYR A 106 7.01 10.39 -59.93
CA TYR A 106 7.06 8.98 -59.52
C TYR A 106 7.39 8.78 -58.06
N PHE A 107 7.56 9.85 -57.24
CA PHE A 107 7.96 9.77 -55.86
C PHE A 107 7.07 8.82 -55.02
N VAL A 108 5.76 9.09 -55.02
CA VAL A 108 4.81 8.30 -54.20
C VAL A 108 4.76 6.85 -54.68
N GLN A 109 4.71 6.62 -55.98
CA GLN A 109 4.67 5.27 -56.56
C GLN A 109 5.93 4.48 -56.21
N ASN A 110 7.11 5.10 -56.30
CA ASN A 110 8.39 4.44 -56.03
C ASN A 110 8.58 4.19 -54.53
N MET A 111 8.22 5.15 -53.67
CA MET A 111 8.29 4.94 -52.21
C MET A 111 7.43 3.75 -51.76
N LEU A 112 6.17 3.69 -52.20
CA LEU A 112 5.25 2.61 -51.83
C LEU A 112 5.63 1.29 -52.47
N GLY A 113 6.02 1.30 -53.75
CA GLY A 113 6.41 0.10 -54.50
C GLY A 113 7.68 -0.55 -53.96
N ALA A 114 8.72 0.23 -53.70
CA ALA A 114 9.98 -0.26 -53.11
C ALA A 114 9.76 -0.82 -51.71
N SER A 115 9.00 -0.11 -50.86
CA SER A 115 8.68 -0.58 -49.51
C SER A 115 7.84 -1.87 -49.56
N ALA A 116 6.84 -1.97 -50.44
CA ALA A 116 6.03 -3.18 -50.61
C ALA A 116 6.85 -4.39 -51.05
N ALA A 117 7.91 -4.17 -51.84
CA ALA A 117 8.85 -5.20 -52.27
C ALA A 117 9.91 -5.53 -51.21
N GLY A 118 9.85 -4.91 -50.02
CA GLY A 118 10.75 -5.19 -48.87
C GLY A 118 12.05 -4.39 -48.85
N LEU A 119 12.21 -3.40 -49.75
CA LEU A 119 13.37 -2.51 -49.70
C LEU A 119 13.19 -1.45 -48.60
N ARG A 120 14.28 -1.08 -47.97
CA ARG A 120 14.31 0.13 -47.13
C ARG A 120 14.31 1.36 -48.03
N THR A 121 13.42 2.32 -47.68
CA THR A 121 13.17 3.49 -48.55
C THR A 121 13.57 4.78 -47.85
N GLY A 122 14.43 5.54 -48.46
CA GLY A 122 14.79 6.92 -48.16
C GLY A 122 14.44 7.86 -49.30
N GLY A 123 14.64 9.15 -49.07
CA GLY A 123 14.40 10.14 -50.09
C GLY A 123 15.56 11.10 -50.28
N TYR A 124 15.61 11.80 -51.41
CA TYR A 124 16.55 12.89 -51.59
C TYR A 124 15.94 14.10 -52.24
N ILE A 125 16.42 15.29 -51.86
CA ILE A 125 16.14 16.57 -52.53
C ILE A 125 17.35 16.98 -53.34
N TYR A 126 17.14 17.22 -54.65
CA TYR A 126 18.11 17.91 -55.48
C TYR A 126 17.99 19.41 -55.24
N SER A 127 18.95 19.98 -54.52
CA SER A 127 18.83 21.33 -53.96
C SER A 127 19.22 22.42 -54.96
N TYR A 128 18.50 23.52 -54.89
CA TYR A 128 18.85 24.81 -55.46
C TYR A 128 19.00 25.92 -54.39
N ALA A 129 19.01 25.56 -53.11
CA ALA A 129 19.08 26.51 -52.04
C ALA A 129 20.46 27.19 -51.94
N THR A 130 20.47 28.51 -52.07
CA THR A 130 21.70 29.33 -51.95
C THR A 130 21.79 30.08 -50.62
N THR A 131 20.77 29.93 -49.75
CA THR A 131 20.74 30.49 -48.38
C THR A 131 20.18 29.47 -47.38
N PRO A 132 20.47 29.60 -46.08
CA PRO A 132 19.88 28.75 -45.07
C PRO A 132 18.34 28.74 -45.05
N GLU A 133 17.69 29.90 -45.30
CA GLU A 133 16.22 30.02 -45.34
C GLU A 133 15.63 29.23 -46.50
N ALA A 134 16.29 29.24 -47.68
CA ALA A 134 15.88 28.45 -48.83
C ALA A 134 16.02 26.94 -48.49
N ALA A 135 17.09 26.51 -47.84
CA ALA A 135 17.29 25.13 -47.42
C ALA A 135 16.25 24.67 -46.39
N VAL A 136 15.85 25.55 -45.45
CA VAL A 136 14.73 25.28 -44.52
C VAL A 136 13.42 25.06 -45.31
N ALA A 137 13.16 25.84 -46.35
CA ALA A 137 11.96 25.66 -47.17
C ALA A 137 11.98 24.33 -47.94
N GLU A 138 13.13 23.92 -48.54
CA GLU A 138 13.32 22.63 -49.18
C GLU A 138 13.17 21.45 -48.19
N ALA A 139 13.74 21.57 -46.99
CA ALA A 139 13.59 20.56 -45.94
C ALA A 139 12.13 20.43 -45.48
N THR A 140 11.42 21.57 -45.28
CA THR A 140 10.01 21.58 -44.93
C THR A 140 9.15 20.87 -45.99
N PHE A 141 9.42 21.13 -47.25
CA PHE A 141 8.78 20.42 -48.36
C PHE A 141 9.07 18.92 -48.33
N ALA A 142 10.33 18.51 -48.10
CA ALA A 142 10.70 17.10 -47.97
C ALA A 142 9.95 16.44 -46.80
N VAL A 143 9.89 17.06 -45.60
CA VAL A 143 9.16 16.57 -44.44
C VAL A 143 7.67 16.39 -44.76
N GLN A 144 7.04 17.36 -45.42
CA GLN A 144 5.63 17.27 -45.81
C GLN A 144 5.38 16.11 -46.82
N ALA A 145 6.25 15.96 -47.82
CA ALA A 145 6.15 14.87 -48.80
C ALA A 145 6.32 13.48 -48.13
N MET A 146 7.21 13.39 -47.14
CA MET A 146 7.52 12.15 -46.43
C MET A 146 6.49 11.79 -45.35
N ALA A 147 5.62 12.70 -44.91
CA ALA A 147 4.75 12.55 -43.75
C ALA A 147 3.83 11.32 -43.79
N THR A 148 3.51 10.81 -44.96
CA THR A 148 2.65 9.63 -45.17
C THR A 148 3.38 8.45 -45.80
N MET A 149 4.70 8.56 -46.00
CA MET A 149 5.51 7.56 -46.66
C MET A 149 6.23 6.64 -45.67
N PRO A 150 6.54 5.38 -46.05
CA PRO A 150 7.31 4.46 -45.19
C PRO A 150 8.81 4.81 -45.21
N VAL A 151 9.23 5.79 -44.41
CA VAL A 151 10.60 6.32 -44.41
C VAL A 151 11.50 5.45 -43.53
N SER A 152 12.01 4.38 -44.08
CA SER A 152 12.84 3.39 -43.37
C SER A 152 14.35 3.53 -43.61
N PHE A 153 14.76 4.61 -44.29
CA PHE A 153 16.15 4.92 -44.65
C PHE A 153 16.37 6.44 -44.57
N PRO A 154 17.64 6.95 -44.60
CA PRO A 154 17.90 8.38 -44.46
C PRO A 154 17.22 9.27 -45.52
N ILE A 155 17.08 10.56 -45.22
CA ILE A 155 16.72 11.61 -46.15
C ILE A 155 17.97 12.38 -46.52
N ALA A 156 18.34 12.40 -47.82
CA ALA A 156 19.55 13.02 -48.30
C ALA A 156 19.33 14.41 -48.87
N PHE A 157 20.30 15.27 -48.65
CA PHE A 157 20.40 16.60 -49.23
C PHE A 157 21.48 16.58 -50.31
N ASP A 158 21.09 16.67 -51.57
CA ASP A 158 21.98 16.70 -52.73
C ASP A 158 22.36 18.15 -53.05
N ILE A 159 23.62 18.53 -52.76
CA ILE A 159 24.14 19.90 -52.82
C ILE A 159 25.24 20.05 -53.91
N GLU A 160 25.06 19.54 -55.10
CA GLU A 160 26.09 19.67 -56.13
C GLU A 160 25.66 20.42 -57.42
N ASP A 161 24.53 21.11 -57.35
CA ASP A 161 24.13 21.95 -58.48
C ASP A 161 25.09 23.13 -58.72
N THR A 162 25.11 23.59 -59.94
CA THR A 162 25.96 24.71 -60.37
C THR A 162 25.68 26.01 -59.63
N VAL A 163 24.47 26.21 -59.10
CA VAL A 163 24.09 27.39 -58.29
C VAL A 163 24.91 27.48 -56.99
N HIS A 164 25.44 26.37 -56.46
CA HIS A 164 26.24 26.34 -55.27
C HIS A 164 27.73 26.67 -55.51
N LYS A 165 28.20 26.66 -56.79
CA LYS A 165 29.60 26.93 -57.12
C LYS A 165 30.13 28.30 -56.65
N PRO A 166 29.33 29.39 -56.67
CA PRO A 166 29.79 30.68 -56.18
C PRO A 166 29.92 30.77 -54.64
N LEU A 167 29.30 29.83 -53.89
CA LEU A 167 29.23 29.87 -52.44
C LEU A 167 30.54 29.38 -51.82
N SER A 168 30.99 30.04 -50.76
CA SER A 168 32.10 29.57 -49.96
C SER A 168 31.76 28.27 -49.22
N PRO A 169 32.75 27.47 -48.79
CA PRO A 169 32.50 26.26 -47.99
C PRO A 169 31.67 26.53 -46.72
N ALA A 170 31.89 27.65 -46.04
CA ALA A 170 31.12 28.03 -44.84
C ALA A 170 29.64 28.29 -45.17
N GLN A 171 29.34 28.93 -46.31
CA GLN A 171 27.96 29.14 -46.76
C GLN A 171 27.27 27.81 -47.12
N GLN A 172 27.98 26.91 -47.85
CA GLN A 172 27.46 25.58 -48.15
C GLN A 172 27.20 24.75 -46.87
N GLN A 173 28.10 24.78 -45.90
CA GLN A 173 27.88 24.16 -44.59
C GLN A 173 26.68 24.73 -43.84
N ALA A 174 26.45 26.06 -43.90
CA ALA A 174 25.29 26.69 -43.27
C ALA A 174 23.99 26.20 -43.91
N ILE A 175 23.95 26.05 -45.23
CA ILE A 175 22.81 25.54 -45.98
C ILE A 175 22.54 24.07 -45.61
N VAL A 176 23.58 23.21 -45.60
CA VAL A 176 23.48 21.82 -45.16
C VAL A 176 22.96 21.70 -43.77
N ASN A 177 23.52 22.49 -42.82
CA ASN A 177 23.08 22.46 -41.42
C ASN A 177 21.60 22.89 -41.27
N ALA A 178 21.15 23.89 -42.04
CA ALA A 178 19.78 24.36 -42.00
C ALA A 178 18.81 23.27 -42.47
N PHE A 179 19.10 22.63 -43.63
CA PHE A 179 18.29 21.51 -44.14
C PHE A 179 18.25 20.35 -43.12
N CYS A 180 19.42 19.84 -42.75
CA CYS A 180 19.52 18.65 -41.91
C CYS A 180 18.91 18.85 -40.51
N THR A 181 18.99 20.08 -39.96
CA THR A 181 18.32 20.38 -38.66
C THR A 181 16.80 20.25 -38.74
N VAL A 182 16.17 20.69 -39.85
CA VAL A 182 14.71 20.52 -40.03
C VAL A 182 14.35 19.05 -40.16
N ILE A 183 15.11 18.28 -40.93
CA ILE A 183 14.91 16.83 -41.07
C ILE A 183 15.04 16.11 -39.71
N GLU A 184 16.07 16.43 -38.93
CA GLU A 184 16.25 15.87 -37.57
C GLU A 184 15.10 16.23 -36.64
N ASN A 185 14.68 17.50 -36.61
CA ASN A 185 13.60 17.98 -35.75
C ASN A 185 12.25 17.32 -36.09
N ALA A 186 12.06 16.96 -37.38
CA ALA A 186 10.92 16.18 -37.83
C ALA A 186 11.02 14.68 -37.53
N GLY A 187 12.13 14.24 -36.88
CA GLY A 187 12.35 12.86 -36.46
C GLY A 187 13.00 11.96 -37.50
N TYR A 188 13.32 12.49 -38.69
CA TYR A 188 14.00 11.69 -39.71
C TYR A 188 15.51 11.72 -39.56
N TYR A 189 16.21 10.84 -40.29
CA TYR A 189 17.67 10.73 -40.24
C TYR A 189 18.24 11.47 -41.48
N PRO A 190 18.97 12.59 -41.28
CA PRO A 190 19.53 13.34 -42.42
C PRO A 190 20.83 12.72 -42.90
N MET A 191 21.10 12.90 -44.20
CA MET A 191 22.32 12.53 -44.88
C MET A 191 22.66 13.63 -45.90
N VAL A 192 23.92 13.71 -46.29
CA VAL A 192 24.36 14.67 -47.31
C VAL A 192 24.91 13.90 -48.51
N TYR A 193 24.44 14.22 -49.73
CA TYR A 193 24.97 13.68 -50.95
C TYR A 193 25.74 14.73 -51.72
N ALA A 194 26.94 14.35 -52.15
CA ALA A 194 27.71 15.07 -53.15
C ALA A 194 28.76 14.16 -53.79
N SER A 195 29.32 14.56 -54.94
CA SER A 195 30.47 13.89 -55.52
C SER A 195 31.72 14.04 -54.65
N LYS A 196 32.64 13.07 -54.68
CA LYS A 196 33.92 13.12 -53.99
C LYS A 196 34.66 14.44 -54.25
N ASN A 197 34.69 14.90 -55.54
CA ASN A 197 35.33 16.15 -55.89
C ASN A 197 34.66 17.37 -55.24
N TRP A 198 33.32 17.36 -55.09
CA TRP A 198 32.59 18.45 -54.42
C TRP A 198 32.92 18.53 -52.93
N TYR A 199 32.97 17.38 -52.24
CA TYR A 199 33.41 17.34 -50.86
C TYR A 199 34.83 17.89 -50.67
N LEU A 200 35.75 17.48 -51.56
CA LEU A 200 37.17 17.88 -51.43
C LEU A 200 37.41 19.35 -51.77
N THR A 201 36.67 19.93 -52.69
CA THR A 201 37.00 21.25 -53.25
C THR A 201 36.03 22.35 -52.84
N ARG A 202 34.84 22.02 -52.34
CA ARG A 202 33.79 23.02 -52.14
C ARG A 202 33.04 22.94 -50.81
N LEU A 203 32.58 21.74 -50.40
CA LEU A 203 31.73 21.58 -49.24
C LEU A 203 32.55 21.35 -47.95
N GLY A 204 33.59 20.52 -48.03
CA GLY A 204 34.27 19.98 -46.85
C GLY A 204 33.46 18.92 -46.13
N MET A 205 33.96 18.50 -44.97
CA MET A 205 33.28 17.50 -44.17
C MET A 205 32.09 18.06 -43.42
N THR A 206 31.02 17.29 -43.32
CA THR A 206 29.83 17.65 -42.55
C THR A 206 29.75 16.83 -41.28
N GLN A 207 28.94 17.26 -40.34
CA GLN A 207 28.66 16.48 -39.11
C GLN A 207 27.64 15.33 -39.34
N TYR A 208 27.05 15.29 -40.51
CA TYR A 208 26.05 14.30 -40.93
C TYR A 208 26.71 13.18 -41.70
N ASP A 209 26.05 12.04 -41.80
CA ASP A 209 26.50 10.93 -42.62
C ASP A 209 26.56 11.34 -44.11
N GLN A 210 27.58 10.82 -44.80
CA GLN A 210 27.90 11.22 -46.16
C GLN A 210 27.57 10.10 -47.12
N TRP A 211 26.84 10.45 -48.20
CA TRP A 211 26.65 9.67 -49.40
C TRP A 211 27.52 10.27 -50.50
N VAL A 212 28.58 9.55 -50.87
CA VAL A 212 29.58 10.04 -51.81
C VAL A 212 29.40 9.42 -53.17
N ALA A 213 29.42 10.23 -54.22
CA ALA A 213 29.48 9.74 -55.61
C ALA A 213 30.93 9.72 -56.09
N GLN A 214 31.34 8.56 -56.56
CA GLN A 214 32.59 8.36 -57.25
C GLN A 214 32.45 7.15 -58.18
N TYR A 215 32.40 7.37 -59.47
CA TYR A 215 32.17 6.34 -60.49
C TYR A 215 33.48 5.61 -60.77
N ALA A 216 33.70 4.48 -60.06
CA ALA A 216 34.90 3.68 -60.05
C ALA A 216 34.64 2.27 -59.54
N ASP A 217 35.61 1.36 -59.66
CA ASP A 217 35.54 0.00 -59.06
C ASP A 217 35.73 -0.02 -57.55
N ALA A 218 36.28 1.07 -56.97
CA ALA A 218 36.44 1.28 -55.54
C ALA A 218 36.38 2.77 -55.22
N CYS A 219 35.88 3.12 -54.03
CA CYS A 219 35.85 4.49 -53.51
C CYS A 219 37.13 4.75 -52.68
N ASP A 220 37.92 5.72 -53.13
CA ASP A 220 39.12 6.19 -52.42
C ASP A 220 38.94 7.58 -51.82
N ALA A 221 37.73 7.93 -51.42
CA ALA A 221 37.45 9.17 -50.70
C ALA A 221 38.23 9.21 -49.37
N PRO A 222 39.04 10.25 -49.13
CA PRO A 222 39.91 10.32 -47.96
C PRO A 222 39.15 10.85 -46.71
N PHE A 223 37.88 10.52 -46.59
CA PHE A 223 37.01 10.90 -45.52
C PHE A 223 35.95 9.82 -45.23
N PRO A 224 35.38 9.77 -44.04
CA PRO A 224 34.32 8.83 -43.73
C PRO A 224 33.09 9.02 -44.57
N PHE A 225 32.52 7.94 -45.08
CA PHE A 225 31.21 7.92 -45.76
C PHE A 225 30.43 6.67 -45.37
N THR A 226 29.13 6.68 -45.53
CA THR A 226 28.25 5.58 -45.16
C THR A 226 27.54 4.96 -46.36
N VAL A 227 27.42 5.71 -47.46
CA VAL A 227 26.92 5.24 -48.74
C VAL A 227 27.86 5.70 -49.86
N TRP A 228 28.11 4.83 -50.82
CA TRP A 228 28.89 5.11 -52.03
C TRP A 228 28.06 4.84 -53.27
N GLN A 229 27.82 5.87 -54.09
CA GLN A 229 27.26 5.75 -55.46
C GLN A 229 28.41 5.44 -56.41
N ALA A 230 28.46 4.19 -56.89
CA ALA A 230 29.59 3.66 -57.63
C ALA A 230 29.50 3.86 -59.15
N THR A 231 28.30 3.99 -59.68
CA THR A 231 28.07 4.16 -61.13
C THR A 231 26.68 4.77 -61.40
N SER A 232 26.56 5.51 -62.48
CA SER A 232 25.29 5.98 -63.04
C SER A 232 24.86 5.17 -64.29
N ASN A 233 25.53 4.07 -64.57
CA ASN A 233 25.33 3.25 -65.75
C ASN A 233 24.86 1.82 -65.45
N GLY A 234 24.31 1.59 -64.23
CA GLY A 234 23.83 0.28 -63.81
C GLY A 234 22.69 -0.23 -64.71
N ALA A 235 22.64 -1.55 -64.87
CA ALA A 235 21.53 -2.25 -65.49
C ALA A 235 20.89 -3.18 -64.45
N VAL A 236 19.63 -2.92 -64.10
CA VAL A 236 18.90 -3.64 -63.05
C VAL A 236 17.58 -4.13 -63.64
N ALA A 237 17.30 -5.42 -63.56
CA ALA A 237 16.02 -5.95 -64.04
C ALA A 237 14.87 -5.31 -63.25
N GLY A 238 13.83 -4.90 -63.94
CA GLY A 238 12.70 -4.15 -63.39
C GLY A 238 12.82 -2.63 -63.52
N ILE A 239 14.02 -2.10 -63.92
CA ILE A 239 14.24 -0.68 -64.21
C ILE A 239 14.56 -0.49 -65.67
N ASN A 240 13.83 0.44 -66.33
CA ASN A 240 14.07 0.77 -67.73
C ASN A 240 15.25 1.75 -67.86
N GLY A 241 16.21 1.39 -68.71
CA GLY A 241 17.38 2.23 -68.92
C GLY A 241 18.48 2.06 -67.91
N LYS A 242 19.22 3.12 -67.66
CA LYS A 242 20.33 3.16 -66.74
C LYS A 242 19.88 3.67 -65.36
N VAL A 243 20.53 3.19 -64.34
CA VAL A 243 20.26 3.55 -62.94
C VAL A 243 21.54 3.65 -62.15
N ASP A 244 21.53 4.48 -61.12
CA ASP A 244 22.60 4.62 -60.13
C ASP A 244 22.64 3.42 -59.20
N ILE A 245 23.85 2.90 -58.92
CA ILE A 245 24.07 1.77 -58.03
C ILE A 245 24.80 2.25 -56.80
N ASP A 246 24.21 1.96 -55.61
CA ASP A 246 24.71 2.36 -54.31
C ASP A 246 25.15 1.18 -53.45
N TYR A 247 26.21 1.39 -52.68
CA TYR A 247 26.73 0.45 -51.71
C TYR A 247 26.68 1.06 -50.30
N LEU A 248 26.15 0.30 -49.33
CA LEU A 248 25.97 0.72 -47.97
C LEU A 248 27.06 0.12 -47.05
N TYR A 249 27.63 0.93 -46.17
CA TYR A 249 28.68 0.55 -45.22
C TYR A 249 28.30 0.78 -43.75
N LYS A 250 27.11 1.35 -43.47
CA LYS A 250 26.57 1.59 -42.11
C LYS A 250 25.19 1.00 -41.96
N ASP A 251 24.98 0.21 -40.89
CA ASP A 251 23.63 -0.27 -40.57
C ASP A 251 22.83 0.81 -39.83
N TYR A 252 21.69 1.19 -40.39
CA TYR A 252 20.74 2.14 -39.82
C TYR A 252 19.59 1.49 -39.04
N SER A 253 19.55 0.16 -38.94
CA SER A 253 18.42 -0.58 -38.36
C SER A 253 18.15 -0.24 -36.88
N SER A 254 19.20 0.16 -36.13
CA SER A 254 19.08 0.58 -34.75
C SER A 254 18.67 2.06 -34.59
N GLN A 255 18.74 2.87 -35.62
CA GLN A 255 18.51 4.31 -35.62
C GLN A 255 17.22 4.72 -36.34
N ILE A 256 16.81 3.94 -37.34
CA ILE A 256 15.59 4.13 -38.11
C ILE A 256 14.77 2.84 -37.94
N ILE A 257 13.76 2.89 -37.08
CA ILE A 257 12.92 1.74 -36.72
C ILE A 257 11.46 2.01 -37.08
N GLN A 258 10.71 0.95 -37.33
CA GLN A 258 9.29 1.08 -37.61
C GLN A 258 8.48 1.53 -36.41
N THR A 259 8.66 0.86 -35.31
CA THR A 259 7.91 1.17 -34.07
C THR A 259 8.78 0.85 -32.85
N GLY A 260 8.83 1.79 -31.92
CA GLY A 260 9.57 1.63 -30.66
C GLY A 260 10.37 2.87 -30.26
N TRP A 261 11.24 2.70 -29.27
CA TRP A 261 12.08 3.77 -28.71
C TRP A 261 13.47 3.78 -29.35
N VAL A 262 13.95 4.97 -29.71
CA VAL A 262 15.31 5.22 -30.21
C VAL A 262 15.96 6.31 -29.38
N MET A 263 17.19 6.08 -28.92
CA MET A 263 18.01 7.11 -28.30
C MET A 263 18.82 7.87 -29.35
N ARG A 264 18.66 9.20 -29.41
CA ARG A 264 19.44 10.11 -30.25
C ARG A 264 19.88 11.32 -29.44
N LYS A 265 21.14 11.70 -29.54
CA LYS A 265 21.69 12.89 -28.88
C LYS A 265 21.32 13.01 -27.37
N GLY A 266 21.22 11.87 -26.67
CA GLY A 266 20.93 11.80 -25.23
C GLY A 266 19.43 11.84 -24.87
N PHE A 267 18.52 11.85 -25.83
CA PHE A 267 17.07 11.80 -25.62
C PHE A 267 16.46 10.56 -26.25
N ASN A 268 15.40 10.04 -25.66
CA ASN A 268 14.59 8.96 -26.20
C ASN A 268 13.43 9.53 -27.03
N TYR A 269 13.24 8.97 -28.21
CA TYR A 269 12.16 9.30 -29.15
C TYR A 269 11.37 8.04 -29.47
N PHE A 270 10.06 8.14 -29.54
CA PHE A 270 9.21 7.02 -29.92
C PHE A 270 8.78 7.15 -31.38
N TYR A 271 8.90 6.05 -32.10
CA TYR A 271 8.42 5.94 -33.48
C TYR A 271 7.24 4.99 -33.57
N GLU A 272 6.29 5.33 -34.41
CA GLU A 272 5.18 4.48 -34.80
C GLU A 272 5.01 4.57 -36.30
N ASN A 273 5.07 3.42 -36.99
CA ASN A 273 5.02 3.35 -38.46
C ASN A 273 6.04 4.28 -39.16
N TRP A 274 7.28 4.26 -38.67
CA TRP A 274 8.42 5.06 -39.15
C TRP A 274 8.37 6.56 -38.81
N HIS A 275 7.33 7.02 -38.13
CA HIS A 275 7.15 8.44 -37.80
C HIS A 275 7.35 8.69 -36.31
N MET A 276 8.04 9.76 -36.00
CA MET A 276 8.22 10.21 -34.60
C MET A 276 6.88 10.65 -34.02
N LYS A 277 6.58 10.14 -32.84
CA LYS A 277 5.36 10.50 -32.10
C LYS A 277 5.63 11.62 -31.11
N THR A 278 4.66 12.52 -30.98
CA THR A 278 4.56 13.53 -29.93
C THR A 278 3.30 13.30 -29.11
N GLY A 279 3.25 13.82 -27.90
CA GLY A 279 2.09 13.64 -27.03
C GLY A 279 2.02 12.23 -26.42
N TRP A 280 0.80 11.73 -26.23
CA TRP A 280 0.54 10.45 -25.56
C TRP A 280 0.91 9.24 -26.42
N ILE A 281 1.58 8.28 -25.80
CA ILE A 281 2.05 7.04 -26.42
C ILE A 281 1.61 5.87 -25.54
N ASN A 282 0.88 4.92 -26.14
CA ASN A 282 0.55 3.64 -25.50
C ASN A 282 1.48 2.56 -26.10
N TYR A 283 2.42 2.09 -25.31
CA TYR A 283 3.38 1.10 -25.76
C TYR A 283 3.82 0.15 -24.64
N GLY A 284 3.84 -1.14 -24.93
CA GLY A 284 4.27 -2.17 -23.96
C GLY A 284 3.33 -2.35 -22.77
N GLY A 285 2.07 -1.86 -22.85
CA GLY A 285 1.10 -1.89 -21.77
C GLY A 285 1.24 -0.72 -20.78
N PHE A 286 2.02 0.30 -21.15
CA PHE A 286 2.23 1.51 -20.37
C PHE A 286 1.88 2.76 -21.18
N MET A 287 1.50 3.81 -20.45
CA MET A 287 1.35 5.14 -21.03
C MET A 287 2.65 5.92 -20.87
N TRP A 288 3.03 6.61 -21.93
CA TRP A 288 4.21 7.45 -22.04
C TRP A 288 3.80 8.80 -22.61
N TYR A 289 4.68 9.75 -22.49
CA TYR A 289 4.46 11.05 -23.11
C TYR A 289 5.75 11.59 -23.72
N SER A 290 5.66 12.14 -24.93
CA SER A 290 6.73 12.89 -25.56
C SER A 290 6.33 14.36 -25.72
N ASP A 291 7.29 15.25 -25.54
CA ASP A 291 7.09 16.68 -25.73
C ASP A 291 6.84 17.04 -27.20
N ALA A 292 6.66 18.33 -27.49
CA ALA A 292 6.44 18.82 -28.87
C ALA A 292 7.63 18.56 -29.80
N MET A 293 8.82 18.28 -29.26
CA MET A 293 10.01 17.91 -30.00
C MET A 293 10.19 16.38 -30.11
N GLY A 294 9.22 15.59 -29.67
CA GLY A 294 9.26 14.12 -29.65
C GLY A 294 10.09 13.51 -28.53
N ARG A 295 10.67 14.29 -27.63
CA ARG A 295 11.53 13.80 -26.56
C ARG A 295 10.67 13.21 -25.44
N MET A 296 11.02 11.99 -25.00
CA MET A 296 10.39 11.35 -23.84
C MET A 296 10.49 12.23 -22.59
N VAL A 297 9.36 12.50 -21.96
CA VAL A 297 9.33 13.25 -20.69
C VAL A 297 9.47 12.31 -19.49
N THR A 298 10.05 12.83 -18.40
CA THR A 298 10.16 12.14 -17.11
C THR A 298 9.90 13.14 -15.98
N GLY A 299 9.68 12.64 -14.76
CA GLY A 299 9.43 13.49 -13.60
C GLY A 299 8.00 14.07 -13.57
N TRP A 300 7.82 15.10 -12.77
CA TRP A 300 6.54 15.78 -12.60
C TRP A 300 6.15 16.60 -13.83
N GLN A 301 4.90 16.44 -14.27
CA GLN A 301 4.33 17.16 -15.40
C GLN A 301 2.93 17.68 -15.09
N ASP A 302 2.63 18.87 -15.58
CA ASP A 302 1.29 19.43 -15.69
C ASP A 302 0.99 19.64 -17.19
N LEU A 303 0.49 18.61 -17.83
CA LEU A 303 0.34 18.57 -19.31
C LEU A 303 -0.81 19.45 -19.79
N GLU A 304 -1.81 19.68 -18.93
CA GLU A 304 -3.00 20.48 -19.25
C GLU A 304 -2.85 21.96 -18.81
N ASN A 305 -1.75 22.34 -18.11
CA ASN A 305 -1.52 23.67 -17.53
C ASN A 305 -2.67 24.16 -16.63
N ASN A 306 -3.29 23.25 -15.91
CA ASN A 306 -4.44 23.50 -15.04
C ASN A 306 -4.21 23.09 -13.57
N GLY A 307 -2.95 22.76 -13.19
CA GLY A 307 -2.56 22.27 -11.87
C GLY A 307 -2.70 20.76 -11.70
N THR A 308 -3.13 20.03 -12.75
CA THR A 308 -3.22 18.57 -12.74
C THR A 308 -1.84 17.94 -12.84
N LYS A 309 -1.40 17.26 -11.80
CA LYS A 309 -0.04 16.70 -11.74
C LYS A 309 -0.04 15.21 -12.09
N ARG A 310 0.89 14.84 -12.98
CA ARG A 310 1.27 13.47 -13.27
C ARG A 310 2.76 13.27 -13.02
N TYR A 311 3.16 12.06 -12.78
CA TYR A 311 4.57 11.72 -12.65
C TYR A 311 4.95 10.64 -13.65
N PHE A 312 6.01 10.90 -14.41
CA PHE A 312 6.63 9.92 -15.29
C PHE A 312 7.89 9.37 -14.64
N LEU A 313 7.96 8.07 -14.53
CA LEU A 313 9.11 7.39 -13.90
C LEU A 313 10.42 7.75 -14.63
N PRO A 314 11.58 7.58 -14.01
CA PRO A 314 12.87 7.85 -14.66
C PRO A 314 13.06 7.07 -15.97
N GLU A 315 12.44 5.89 -16.08
CA GLU A 315 12.44 5.05 -17.27
C GLU A 315 11.44 5.53 -18.32
N GLY A 316 10.56 6.48 -17.98
CA GLY A 316 9.59 7.16 -18.84
C GLY A 316 8.10 6.77 -18.71
N PRO A 317 7.71 5.58 -18.19
CA PRO A 317 6.29 5.26 -18.06
C PRO A 317 5.57 6.18 -17.07
N MET A 318 4.30 6.49 -17.34
CA MET A 318 3.44 7.22 -16.44
C MET A 318 3.18 6.40 -15.16
N ALA A 319 3.35 7.03 -13.99
CA ALA A 319 3.03 6.43 -12.71
C ALA A 319 1.51 6.25 -12.54
N VAL A 320 1.11 5.08 -12.04
CA VAL A 320 -0.27 4.75 -11.65
C VAL A 320 -0.25 3.96 -10.34
N GLY A 321 -1.32 4.09 -9.52
CA GLY A 321 -1.39 3.44 -8.22
C GLY A 321 -0.51 4.12 -7.17
N ILE A 322 -0.21 3.39 -6.10
CA ILE A 322 0.66 3.87 -5.03
C ILE A 322 2.11 3.83 -5.52
N THR A 323 2.74 4.97 -5.62
CA THR A 323 4.08 5.14 -6.18
C THR A 323 4.96 5.98 -5.26
N LYS A 324 6.17 5.50 -4.96
CA LYS A 324 7.18 6.24 -4.21
C LYS A 324 7.99 7.12 -5.15
N VAL A 325 8.04 8.42 -4.85
CA VAL A 325 8.81 9.43 -5.59
C VAL A 325 9.74 10.16 -4.60
N GLY A 326 11.02 9.91 -4.70
CA GLY A 326 11.98 10.35 -3.68
C GLY A 326 11.68 9.70 -2.32
N ASP A 327 11.53 10.51 -1.28
CA ASP A 327 11.19 10.02 0.07
C ASP A 327 9.68 9.99 0.35
N ALA A 328 8.86 10.55 -0.53
CA ALA A 328 7.41 10.63 -0.39
C ALA A 328 6.68 9.54 -1.19
N THR A 329 5.51 9.14 -0.72
CA THR A 329 4.62 8.21 -1.41
C THR A 329 3.38 8.95 -1.88
N TYR A 330 2.95 8.69 -3.09
CA TYR A 330 1.80 9.32 -3.75
C TYR A 330 0.84 8.26 -4.26
N TYR A 331 -0.39 8.66 -4.51
CA TYR A 331 -1.34 7.84 -5.25
C TYR A 331 -1.73 8.54 -6.55
N PHE A 332 -1.58 7.80 -7.65
CA PHE A 332 -2.00 8.24 -8.99
C PHE A 332 -3.18 7.36 -9.44
N ALA A 333 -4.25 7.99 -9.92
CA ALA A 333 -5.38 7.27 -10.50
C ALA A 333 -4.96 6.54 -11.80
N GLU A 334 -5.87 5.79 -12.41
CA GLU A 334 -5.58 5.03 -13.64
C GLU A 334 -5.19 5.92 -14.82
N ASP A 335 -5.65 7.16 -14.85
CA ASP A 335 -5.29 8.20 -15.84
C ASP A 335 -3.97 8.92 -15.50
N GLY A 336 -3.28 8.49 -14.44
CA GLY A 336 -2.02 9.04 -13.95
C GLY A 336 -2.15 10.33 -13.15
N ILE A 337 -3.35 10.82 -12.88
CA ILE A 337 -3.56 12.04 -12.10
C ILE A 337 -3.27 11.78 -10.62
N MET A 338 -2.37 12.60 -10.04
CA MET A 338 -2.07 12.59 -8.60
C MET A 338 -3.33 12.90 -7.80
N GLN A 339 -3.63 12.08 -6.81
CA GLN A 339 -4.78 12.22 -5.94
C GLN A 339 -4.44 12.88 -4.62
N THR A 340 -5.42 13.60 -4.03
CA THR A 340 -5.35 14.24 -2.72
C THR A 340 -6.55 13.83 -1.86
N GLY A 341 -6.48 14.07 -0.54
CA GLY A 341 -7.56 13.70 0.38
C GLY A 341 -7.68 12.20 0.60
N TRP A 342 -8.84 11.76 1.06
CA TRP A 342 -9.13 10.36 1.34
C TRP A 342 -9.33 9.56 0.05
N GLN A 343 -8.60 8.44 -0.08
CA GLN A 343 -8.66 7.55 -1.24
C GLN A 343 -9.01 6.12 -0.83
N ASN A 344 -9.88 5.46 -1.59
CA ASN A 344 -10.17 4.04 -1.47
C ASN A 344 -9.35 3.25 -2.48
N ILE A 345 -8.44 2.41 -2.00
CA ILE A 345 -7.53 1.66 -2.86
C ILE A 345 -7.55 0.20 -2.39
N GLY A 346 -8.04 -0.69 -3.24
CA GLY A 346 -8.12 -2.12 -2.93
C GLY A 346 -8.96 -2.45 -1.68
N GLY A 347 -9.99 -1.64 -1.38
CA GLY A 347 -10.87 -1.82 -0.22
C GLY A 347 -10.34 -1.22 1.09
N LEU A 348 -9.16 -0.62 1.09
CA LEU A 348 -8.58 0.11 2.22
C LEU A 348 -8.63 1.62 1.97
N ARG A 349 -8.73 2.41 3.04
CA ARG A 349 -8.71 3.87 2.96
C ARG A 349 -7.32 4.40 3.26
N TYR A 350 -6.89 5.37 2.48
CA TYR A 350 -5.61 6.06 2.59
C TYR A 350 -5.84 7.56 2.58
N LEU A 351 -4.97 8.32 3.22
CA LEU A 351 -5.04 9.77 3.22
C LEU A 351 -3.83 10.37 2.52
N MET A 352 -4.08 11.20 1.52
CA MET A 352 -3.09 12.05 0.87
C MET A 352 -3.29 13.49 1.34
N ASN A 353 -2.21 14.19 1.69
CA ASN A 353 -2.32 15.61 2.04
C ASN A 353 -2.60 16.49 0.79
N ALA A 354 -2.65 17.80 0.96
CA ALA A 354 -2.89 18.75 -0.13
C ALA A 354 -1.82 18.71 -1.24
N ASP A 355 -0.60 18.27 -0.92
CA ASP A 355 0.49 18.10 -1.87
C ASP A 355 0.50 16.71 -2.52
N GLY A 356 -0.50 15.86 -2.21
CA GLY A 356 -0.61 14.49 -2.69
C GLY A 356 0.21 13.47 -1.91
N VAL A 357 0.94 13.87 -0.86
CA VAL A 357 1.79 12.97 -0.08
C VAL A 357 0.96 12.12 0.87
N MET A 358 1.13 10.79 0.79
CA MET A 358 0.48 9.82 1.68
C MET A 358 0.87 10.06 3.13
N GLN A 359 -0.12 10.04 4.01
CA GLN A 359 0.03 10.26 5.43
C GLN A 359 0.20 8.95 6.19
N PHE A 360 0.88 9.00 7.36
CA PHE A 360 1.17 7.87 8.24
C PHE A 360 1.03 8.27 9.70
N GLY A 361 0.79 7.31 10.59
CA GLY A 361 0.69 7.54 12.02
C GLY A 361 -0.60 8.24 12.45
N TRP A 362 -0.53 8.99 13.54
CA TRP A 362 -1.67 9.69 14.09
C TRP A 362 -2.10 10.88 13.23
N TYR A 363 -3.37 10.91 12.85
CA TYR A 363 -3.97 12.01 12.11
C TYR A 363 -5.17 12.57 12.85
N LYS A 364 -5.13 13.85 13.19
CA LYS A 364 -6.20 14.56 13.90
C LYS A 364 -7.00 15.41 12.92
N ALA A 365 -8.26 15.06 12.73
CA ALA A 365 -9.23 15.77 11.90
C ALA A 365 -10.26 16.51 12.80
N PRO A 366 -11.05 17.43 12.26
CA PRO A 366 -12.13 18.09 13.00
C PRO A 366 -13.13 17.13 13.63
N GLU A 367 -13.46 16.04 12.96
CA GLU A 367 -14.41 15.01 13.40
C GLU A 367 -13.82 14.02 14.42
N GLY A 368 -12.49 13.95 14.57
CA GLY A 368 -11.82 13.08 15.53
C GLY A 368 -10.42 12.65 15.10
N THR A 369 -9.93 11.61 15.72
CA THR A 369 -8.55 11.11 15.50
C THR A 369 -8.58 9.79 14.73
N TYR A 370 -7.69 9.65 13.75
CA TYR A 370 -7.43 8.45 12.99
C TYR A 370 -6.01 7.95 13.23
N TYR A 371 -5.75 6.71 12.90
CA TYR A 371 -4.39 6.18 12.80
C TYR A 371 -4.18 5.56 11.41
N LEU A 372 -3.10 5.97 10.76
CA LEU A 372 -2.68 5.47 9.48
C LEU A 372 -1.46 4.58 9.71
N ALA A 373 -1.60 3.30 9.42
CA ALA A 373 -0.57 2.29 9.67
C ALA A 373 0.71 2.57 8.85
N ASP A 374 1.77 1.82 9.08
CA ASP A 374 3.03 1.92 8.31
C ASP A 374 2.83 1.63 6.81
N SER A 375 1.75 0.95 6.44
CA SER A 375 1.33 0.77 5.06
C SER A 375 0.63 2.01 4.47
N GLY A 376 0.30 3.02 5.27
CA GLY A 376 -0.56 4.15 4.95
C GLY A 376 -2.05 3.88 5.07
N ALA A 377 -2.46 2.63 5.27
CA ALA A 377 -3.87 2.28 5.39
C ALA A 377 -4.47 2.76 6.72
N MET A 378 -5.70 3.28 6.67
CA MET A 378 -6.47 3.67 7.84
C MET A 378 -6.74 2.46 8.73
N ALA A 379 -6.42 2.58 10.01
CA ALA A 379 -6.67 1.55 11.02
C ALA A 379 -8.16 1.47 11.36
N THR A 380 -8.65 0.25 11.63
CA THR A 380 -9.99 -0.06 12.15
C THR A 380 -9.89 -1.17 13.19
N GLY A 381 -10.87 -1.29 14.09
CA GLY A 381 -10.86 -2.27 15.16
C GLY A 381 -9.78 -2.00 16.22
N TRP A 382 -9.33 -3.04 16.91
CA TRP A 382 -8.31 -2.93 17.94
C TRP A 382 -6.89 -2.88 17.36
N VAL A 383 -6.12 -1.87 17.75
CA VAL A 383 -4.73 -1.68 17.34
C VAL A 383 -3.84 -1.45 18.55
N THR A 384 -2.73 -2.17 18.61
CA THR A 384 -1.71 -1.97 19.65
C THR A 384 -0.65 -1.01 19.15
N LEU A 385 -0.47 0.11 19.85
CA LEU A 385 0.52 1.14 19.54
C LEU A 385 1.40 1.37 20.77
N GLY A 386 2.63 0.92 20.70
CA GLY A 386 3.52 0.85 21.87
C GLY A 386 3.01 -0.15 22.90
N ASP A 387 2.76 0.32 24.14
CA ASP A 387 2.24 -0.47 25.27
C ASP A 387 0.72 -0.34 25.46
N LYS A 388 0.04 0.44 24.61
CA LYS A 388 -1.39 0.74 24.71
C LYS A 388 -2.18 0.13 23.57
N ASN A 389 -3.42 -0.26 23.88
CA ASN A 389 -4.39 -0.70 22.89
C ASN A 389 -5.42 0.42 22.67
N TYR A 390 -5.73 0.67 21.39
CA TYR A 390 -6.71 1.65 20.94
C TYR A 390 -7.76 0.96 20.09
N HIS A 391 -8.98 1.47 20.12
CA HIS A 391 -10.04 1.00 19.24
C HIS A 391 -10.42 2.08 18.24
N PHE A 392 -10.49 1.69 16.96
CA PHE A 392 -10.96 2.53 15.87
C PHE A 392 -12.24 1.94 15.30
N ASP A 393 -13.27 2.75 15.14
CA ASP A 393 -14.54 2.33 14.59
C ASP A 393 -14.37 1.67 13.21
N GLU A 394 -15.01 0.54 13.01
CA GLU A 394 -14.76 -0.28 11.82
C GLU A 394 -15.28 0.34 10.51
N GLN A 395 -16.22 1.28 10.58
CA GLN A 395 -16.77 1.94 9.40
C GLN A 395 -16.10 3.28 9.13
N SER A 396 -16.01 4.12 10.17
CA SER A 396 -15.45 5.47 10.04
C SER A 396 -13.94 5.53 10.15
N GLY A 397 -13.31 4.61 10.90
CA GLY A 397 -11.91 4.64 11.30
C GLY A 397 -11.61 5.64 12.41
N LEU A 398 -12.62 6.26 13.01
CA LEU A 398 -12.44 7.19 14.12
C LEU A 398 -12.05 6.45 15.41
N MET A 399 -11.08 6.99 16.13
CA MET A 399 -10.69 6.49 17.44
C MET A 399 -11.84 6.60 18.44
N SER A 400 -12.19 5.50 19.08
CA SER A 400 -13.15 5.47 20.18
C SER A 400 -12.55 6.13 21.41
N VAL A 401 -13.32 6.99 22.10
CA VAL A 401 -12.90 7.67 23.32
C VAL A 401 -14.02 7.70 24.33
N SER A 402 -13.70 7.53 25.63
CA SER A 402 -14.66 7.61 26.75
C SER A 402 -15.93 6.76 26.55
N THR A 403 -15.79 5.56 25.99
CA THR A 403 -16.93 4.72 25.61
C THR A 403 -16.68 3.24 25.83
N PHE A 404 -17.77 2.50 25.99
CA PHE A 404 -17.73 1.04 25.95
C PHE A 404 -17.64 0.54 24.51
N VAL A 405 -16.77 -0.43 24.27
CA VAL A 405 -16.59 -1.11 23.00
C VAL A 405 -16.98 -2.58 23.15
N ASN A 406 -17.83 -3.07 22.26
CA ASN A 406 -18.20 -4.48 22.21
C ASN A 406 -17.48 -5.15 21.03
N THR A 407 -16.68 -6.19 21.34
CA THR A 407 -16.01 -6.98 20.32
C THR A 407 -16.16 -8.46 20.65
N GLY A 408 -16.75 -9.24 19.74
CA GLY A 408 -16.94 -10.67 19.92
C GLY A 408 -17.76 -11.06 21.16
N GLY A 409 -18.71 -10.19 21.60
CA GLY A 409 -19.52 -10.42 22.79
C GLY A 409 -18.83 -10.05 24.12
N VAL A 410 -17.61 -9.55 24.07
CA VAL A 410 -16.86 -9.05 25.24
C VAL A 410 -16.91 -7.53 25.26
N ARG A 411 -17.17 -6.93 26.44
CA ARG A 411 -17.17 -5.48 26.63
C ARG A 411 -15.80 -5.01 27.13
N PHE A 412 -15.35 -3.92 26.57
CA PHE A 412 -14.15 -3.18 26.93
C PHE A 412 -14.52 -1.72 27.19
N TYR A 413 -13.64 -0.96 27.80
CA TYR A 413 -13.78 0.49 27.90
C TYR A 413 -12.52 1.18 27.47
N VAL A 414 -12.66 2.24 26.69
CA VAL A 414 -11.56 3.12 26.30
C VAL A 414 -11.70 4.47 27.00
N ASP A 415 -10.59 4.97 27.51
CA ASP A 415 -10.52 6.21 28.28
C ASP A 415 -10.58 7.47 27.39
N THR A 416 -10.46 8.64 27.99
CA THR A 416 -10.44 9.96 27.33
C THR A 416 -9.30 10.11 26.35
N ASP A 417 -8.17 9.40 26.55
CA ASP A 417 -7.03 9.37 25.62
C ASP A 417 -7.17 8.27 24.54
N GLY A 418 -8.29 7.55 24.52
CA GLY A 418 -8.58 6.44 23.61
C GLY A 418 -7.95 5.11 24.00
N SER A 419 -7.15 5.06 25.06
CA SER A 419 -6.50 3.83 25.48
C SER A 419 -7.45 2.89 26.21
N MET A 420 -7.29 1.56 26.00
CA MET A 420 -8.03 0.50 26.68
C MET A 420 -7.76 0.53 28.17
N VAL A 421 -8.83 0.54 28.96
CA VAL A 421 -8.78 0.53 30.43
C VAL A 421 -8.51 -0.89 30.94
N LYS A 422 -7.72 -0.97 32.02
CA LYS A 422 -7.45 -2.19 32.80
C LYS A 422 -7.55 -1.87 34.30
N GLY A 423 -7.92 -2.86 35.12
CA GLY A 423 -8.10 -2.67 36.57
C GLY A 423 -9.42 -1.98 36.90
N PHE A 424 -9.47 -1.40 38.12
CA PHE A 424 -10.64 -0.65 38.58
C PHE A 424 -10.78 0.68 37.84
N LYS A 425 -12.00 1.01 37.43
CA LYS A 425 -12.34 2.29 36.79
C LYS A 425 -13.70 2.78 37.26
N ASN A 426 -13.74 4.03 37.70
CA ASN A 426 -15.00 4.72 37.94
C ASN A 426 -15.48 5.36 36.59
N ILE A 427 -16.68 5.02 36.20
CA ILE A 427 -17.30 5.54 34.98
C ILE A 427 -18.68 6.10 35.35
N ASN A 428 -18.84 7.40 35.30
CA ASN A 428 -20.09 8.10 35.65
C ASN A 428 -20.63 7.74 37.03
N GLY A 429 -19.76 7.57 38.04
CA GLY A 429 -20.13 7.26 39.42
C GLY A 429 -20.27 5.76 39.71
N ALA A 430 -20.24 4.88 38.73
CA ALA A 430 -20.23 3.43 38.93
C ALA A 430 -18.81 2.86 38.79
N ASN A 431 -18.46 1.92 39.64
CA ASN A 431 -17.17 1.26 39.64
C ASN A 431 -17.26 -0.04 38.82
N TYR A 432 -16.27 -0.23 37.93
CA TYR A 432 -16.09 -1.40 37.07
C TYR A 432 -14.71 -1.99 37.32
N TYR A 433 -14.54 -3.24 36.92
CA TYR A 433 -13.23 -3.87 36.86
C TYR A 433 -12.98 -4.50 35.51
N PHE A 434 -11.82 -4.22 34.95
CA PHE A 434 -11.36 -4.74 33.67
C PHE A 434 -10.12 -5.62 33.89
N ALA A 435 -10.14 -6.83 33.39
CA ALA A 435 -9.03 -7.76 33.50
C ALA A 435 -7.75 -7.27 32.81
N ALA A 436 -6.66 -8.00 32.90
CA ALA A 436 -5.39 -7.66 32.26
C ALA A 436 -5.45 -7.59 30.72
N ASP A 437 -6.40 -8.31 30.11
CA ASP A 437 -6.70 -8.26 28.68
C ASP A 437 -7.67 -7.12 28.30
N GLY A 438 -8.15 -6.36 29.29
CA GLY A 438 -9.12 -5.27 29.13
C GLY A 438 -10.59 -5.71 29.15
N SER A 439 -10.90 -7.00 29.30
CA SER A 439 -12.28 -7.48 29.36
C SER A 439 -13.00 -7.03 30.63
N MET A 440 -14.21 -6.47 30.49
CA MET A 440 -15.06 -6.10 31.62
C MET A 440 -15.50 -7.34 32.39
N GLN A 441 -15.35 -7.31 33.71
CA GLN A 441 -15.63 -8.45 34.56
C GLN A 441 -17.03 -8.38 35.18
N VAL A 442 -17.66 -9.55 35.36
CA VAL A 442 -18.98 -9.74 35.99
C VAL A 442 -18.93 -10.93 36.95
N GLY A 443 -19.82 -10.94 37.96
CA GLY A 443 -19.86 -11.99 38.99
C GLY A 443 -18.88 -11.75 40.11
N LEU A 444 -18.53 -12.83 40.85
CA LEU A 444 -17.55 -12.79 41.95
C LEU A 444 -16.13 -12.84 41.40
N ILE A 445 -15.38 -11.77 41.57
CA ILE A 445 -14.05 -11.60 40.97
C ILE A 445 -13.00 -11.40 42.09
N PRO A 446 -12.01 -12.28 42.20
CA PRO A 446 -10.88 -12.08 43.12
C PRO A 446 -9.87 -11.10 42.53
N VAL A 447 -9.53 -10.05 43.28
CA VAL A 447 -8.53 -9.05 42.92
C VAL A 447 -7.68 -8.75 44.16
N ASP A 448 -6.36 -8.93 44.07
CA ASP A 448 -5.39 -8.61 45.13
C ASP A 448 -5.76 -9.19 46.49
N GLY A 449 -6.21 -10.46 46.54
CA GLY A 449 -6.58 -11.18 47.75
C GLY A 449 -7.93 -10.80 48.36
N LYS A 450 -8.71 -9.95 47.68
CA LYS A 450 -10.10 -9.61 48.06
C LYS A 450 -11.04 -10.05 46.96
N THR A 451 -12.29 -10.40 47.33
CA THR A 451 -13.33 -10.72 46.35
C THR A 451 -14.32 -9.58 46.26
N TYR A 452 -14.70 -9.25 45.01
CA TYR A 452 -15.68 -8.23 44.70
C TYR A 452 -16.81 -8.84 43.87
N TYR A 453 -17.98 -8.23 43.92
CA TYR A 453 -19.11 -8.66 43.13
C TYR A 453 -19.52 -7.60 42.14
N PHE A 454 -19.56 -7.99 40.86
CA PHE A 454 -20.04 -7.14 39.75
C PHE A 454 -21.33 -7.73 39.19
N ASN A 455 -22.36 -6.93 39.04
CA ASN A 455 -23.61 -7.38 38.44
C ASN A 455 -23.46 -7.68 36.94
N ALA A 456 -24.55 -8.08 36.25
CA ALA A 456 -24.53 -8.41 34.81
C ALA A 456 -24.12 -7.23 33.93
N ASP A 457 -24.29 -6.00 34.38
CA ASP A 457 -23.84 -4.79 33.65
C ASP A 457 -22.37 -4.44 33.94
N GLY A 458 -21.68 -5.21 34.79
CA GLY A 458 -20.30 -4.99 35.21
C GLY A 458 -20.15 -3.97 36.33
N VAL A 459 -21.23 -3.50 36.92
CA VAL A 459 -21.19 -2.52 38.01
C VAL A 459 -20.91 -3.22 39.36
N MET A 460 -19.88 -2.75 40.08
CA MET A 460 -19.52 -3.24 41.39
C MET A 460 -20.66 -3.01 42.37
N GLN A 461 -21.03 -4.07 43.11
CA GLN A 461 -22.09 -4.06 44.10
C GLN A 461 -21.52 -3.96 45.50
N THR A 462 -22.25 -3.30 46.41
CA THR A 462 -21.91 -3.16 47.84
C THR A 462 -23.12 -3.55 48.71
N GLY A 463 -22.90 -3.68 50.00
CA GLY A 463 -23.94 -4.11 50.95
C GLY A 463 -24.34 -5.57 50.77
N TRP A 464 -25.58 -5.91 51.17
CA TRP A 464 -26.09 -7.26 51.04
C TRP A 464 -26.43 -7.62 49.61
N GLN A 465 -25.94 -8.78 49.17
CA GLN A 465 -26.23 -9.34 47.83
C GLN A 465 -26.65 -10.80 47.97
N VAL A 466 -27.63 -11.20 47.20
CA VAL A 466 -28.02 -12.62 47.08
C VAL A 466 -27.52 -13.13 45.73
N ILE A 467 -26.57 -14.06 45.77
CA ILE A 467 -25.91 -14.63 44.62
C ILE A 467 -26.13 -16.13 44.60
N ASN A 468 -26.81 -16.67 43.62
CA ASN A 468 -27.19 -18.07 43.51
C ASN A 468 -27.89 -18.62 44.78
N GLY A 469 -28.76 -17.80 45.38
CA GLY A 469 -29.52 -18.16 46.57
C GLY A 469 -28.75 -18.05 47.88
N GLN A 470 -27.49 -17.65 47.88
CA GLN A 470 -26.65 -17.43 49.04
C GLN A 470 -26.51 -15.92 49.33
N LYS A 471 -26.51 -15.53 50.60
CA LYS A 471 -26.42 -14.14 51.06
C LYS A 471 -24.98 -13.79 51.41
N PHE A 472 -24.48 -12.70 50.82
CA PHE A 472 -23.13 -12.16 50.98
C PHE A 472 -23.20 -10.70 51.39
N TYR A 473 -22.17 -10.21 52.06
CA TYR A 473 -22.03 -8.80 52.38
C TYR A 473 -20.74 -8.23 51.82
N PHE A 474 -20.89 -7.12 51.07
CA PHE A 474 -19.77 -6.38 50.52
C PHE A 474 -19.66 -5.02 51.20
N ASP A 475 -18.47 -4.70 51.68
CA ASP A 475 -18.21 -3.46 52.42
C ASP A 475 -18.64 -2.22 51.59
N PRO A 476 -19.49 -1.33 52.14
CA PRO A 476 -20.00 -0.19 51.39
C PRO A 476 -18.95 0.82 50.93
N ALA A 477 -17.81 0.92 51.61
CA ALA A 477 -16.74 1.86 51.30
C ALA A 477 -15.75 1.30 50.27
N THR A 478 -15.45 0.00 50.38
CA THR A 478 -14.40 -0.64 49.56
C THR A 478 -14.94 -1.58 48.50
N GLY A 479 -16.17 -2.06 48.62
CA GLY A 479 -16.76 -3.10 47.79
C GLY A 479 -16.25 -4.51 48.04
N ALA A 480 -15.33 -4.69 49.01
CA ALA A 480 -14.73 -5.98 49.27
C ALA A 480 -15.69 -6.90 50.06
N MET A 481 -15.77 -8.17 49.65
CA MET A 481 -16.52 -9.22 50.37
C MET A 481 -16.01 -9.34 51.80
N GLN A 482 -16.96 -9.39 52.74
CA GLN A 482 -16.65 -9.54 54.18
C GLN A 482 -16.73 -11.02 54.60
N ALA A 483 -16.02 -11.35 55.66
CA ALA A 483 -16.08 -12.61 56.40
C ALA A 483 -16.08 -12.32 57.91
N GLY A 484 -16.62 -13.24 58.73
CA GLY A 484 -16.75 -13.03 60.18
C GLY A 484 -18.01 -12.26 60.55
N TRP A 485 -17.95 -11.56 61.69
CA TRP A 485 -19.10 -10.81 62.21
C TRP A 485 -19.40 -9.53 61.44
N VAL A 486 -20.65 -9.38 61.04
CA VAL A 486 -21.17 -8.15 60.41
C VAL A 486 -22.44 -7.73 61.17
N THR A 487 -22.50 -6.45 61.55
CA THR A 487 -23.68 -5.87 62.21
C THR A 487 -24.13 -4.63 61.48
N ASP A 488 -25.43 -4.55 61.17
CA ASP A 488 -26.06 -3.38 60.57
C ASP A 488 -27.41 -3.06 61.25
N ALA A 489 -28.21 -2.18 60.66
CA ALA A 489 -29.50 -1.80 61.19
C ALA A 489 -30.54 -2.94 61.22
N THR A 490 -30.29 -4.05 60.49
CA THR A 490 -31.22 -5.18 60.35
C THR A 490 -30.86 -6.36 61.25
N GLY A 491 -29.64 -6.37 61.84
CA GLY A 491 -29.22 -7.43 62.77
C GLY A 491 -27.70 -7.66 62.78
N THR A 492 -27.32 -8.71 63.49
CA THR A 492 -25.95 -9.22 63.53
C THR A 492 -25.89 -10.54 62.75
N TYR A 493 -24.88 -10.72 61.96
CA TYR A 493 -24.69 -11.85 61.04
C TYR A 493 -23.29 -12.43 61.23
N TYR A 494 -23.11 -13.67 60.83
CA TYR A 494 -21.77 -14.25 60.71
C TYR A 494 -21.56 -14.83 59.32
N LEU A 495 -20.53 -14.36 58.67
CA LEU A 495 -20.16 -14.79 57.31
C LEU A 495 -19.02 -15.81 57.42
N ALA A 496 -19.16 -16.94 56.76
CA ALA A 496 -18.09 -17.94 56.65
C ALA A 496 -16.88 -17.34 55.88
N GLU A 497 -15.74 -18.04 55.87
CA GLU A 497 -14.54 -17.60 55.14
C GLU A 497 -14.79 -17.39 53.64
N ASN A 498 -15.73 -18.12 53.06
CA ASN A 498 -16.15 -17.95 51.66
C ASN A 498 -17.17 -16.82 51.47
N GLY A 499 -17.45 -16.02 52.49
CA GLY A 499 -18.35 -14.87 52.49
C GLY A 499 -19.85 -15.18 52.60
N VAL A 500 -20.26 -16.45 52.67
CA VAL A 500 -21.66 -16.85 52.80
C VAL A 500 -22.18 -16.62 54.20
N ALA A 501 -23.29 -15.90 54.35
CA ALA A 501 -23.98 -15.72 55.63
C ALA A 501 -24.51 -17.08 56.14
N LEU A 502 -24.16 -17.40 57.39
CA LEU A 502 -24.57 -18.64 58.04
C LEU A 502 -26.01 -18.61 58.50
N ALA A 503 -26.64 -19.78 58.54
CA ALA A 503 -28.00 -20.02 59.01
C ALA A 503 -28.02 -21.21 59.98
N GLY A 504 -29.04 -21.30 60.82
CA GLY A 504 -29.20 -22.36 61.80
C GLY A 504 -28.18 -22.29 62.93
N TRP A 505 -27.98 -23.41 63.64
CA TRP A 505 -27.01 -23.49 64.75
C TRP A 505 -25.57 -23.55 64.23
N GLN A 506 -24.73 -22.69 64.81
CA GLN A 506 -23.32 -22.59 64.43
C GLN A 506 -22.42 -22.52 65.71
N THR A 507 -21.28 -23.21 65.67
CA THR A 507 -20.25 -23.10 66.68
C THR A 507 -19.18 -22.10 66.25
N ILE A 508 -19.12 -20.97 66.95
CA ILE A 508 -18.18 -19.89 66.60
C ILE A 508 -17.33 -19.61 67.85
N ALA A 509 -16.02 -19.78 67.76
CA ALA A 509 -15.08 -19.63 68.91
C ALA A 509 -15.49 -20.42 70.14
N GLY A 510 -16.02 -21.65 69.98
CA GLY A 510 -16.43 -22.54 71.08
C GLY A 510 -17.79 -22.24 71.70
N LYS A 511 -18.52 -21.22 71.18
CA LYS A 511 -19.87 -20.89 71.62
C LYS A 511 -20.88 -21.24 70.56
N GLN A 512 -22.10 -21.64 70.99
CA GLN A 512 -23.21 -21.95 70.08
C GLN A 512 -24.05 -20.69 69.86
N TYR A 513 -24.30 -20.36 68.55
CA TYR A 513 -25.15 -19.28 68.11
C TYR A 513 -26.22 -19.86 67.15
N HIS A 514 -27.37 -19.24 67.18
CA HIS A 514 -28.40 -19.53 66.13
C HIS A 514 -28.61 -18.35 65.21
N PHE A 515 -28.62 -18.61 63.93
CA PHE A 515 -28.94 -17.65 62.91
C PHE A 515 -30.25 -18.06 62.22
N ASP A 516 -31.19 -17.12 62.10
CA ASP A 516 -32.49 -17.36 61.47
C ASP A 516 -32.31 -17.88 60.06
N GLU A 517 -33.03 -18.97 59.71
CA GLU A 517 -32.83 -19.69 58.46
C GLU A 517 -33.35 -18.91 57.23
N THR A 518 -34.18 -17.88 57.43
CA THR A 518 -34.74 -17.02 56.36
C THR A 518 -33.94 -15.73 56.19
N THR A 519 -33.62 -15.09 57.29
CA THR A 519 -32.97 -13.77 57.30
C THR A 519 -31.46 -13.86 57.46
N ASN A 520 -30.91 -14.96 57.95
CA ASN A 520 -29.52 -15.19 58.43
C ASN A 520 -29.14 -14.27 59.60
N ALA A 521 -30.07 -13.56 60.22
CA ALA A 521 -29.79 -12.72 61.36
C ALA A 521 -29.62 -13.58 62.63
N MET A 522 -28.66 -13.21 63.46
CA MET A 522 -28.42 -13.86 64.76
C MET A 522 -29.68 -13.73 65.66
N SER A 523 -30.18 -14.86 66.16
CA SER A 523 -31.24 -14.88 67.14
C SER A 523 -30.73 -14.35 68.46
N VAL A 524 -31.47 -13.44 69.07
CA VAL A 524 -31.14 -12.86 70.40
C VAL A 524 -32.35 -12.81 71.30
N ASN A 525 -32.16 -13.09 72.57
CA ASN A 525 -33.17 -13.02 73.62
C ASN A 525 -34.47 -13.74 73.24
N THR A 526 -34.40 -14.92 72.65
CA THR A 526 -35.55 -15.65 72.12
C THR A 526 -35.44 -17.17 72.28
N LEU A 527 -36.59 -17.84 72.27
CA LEU A 527 -36.67 -19.29 72.16
C LEU A 527 -36.53 -19.68 70.67
N VAL A 528 -35.65 -20.63 70.42
CA VAL A 528 -35.45 -21.22 69.10
C VAL A 528 -35.90 -22.67 69.14
N ASN A 529 -36.82 -23.05 68.27
CA ASN A 529 -37.27 -24.43 68.13
C ASN A 529 -36.58 -25.09 66.93
N THR A 530 -35.86 -26.16 67.19
CA THR A 530 -35.22 -26.94 66.11
C THR A 530 -35.63 -28.40 66.27
N ASN A 531 -36.32 -28.94 65.29
CA ASN A 531 -36.80 -30.33 65.22
C ASN A 531 -37.64 -30.72 66.50
N GLY A 532 -38.47 -29.78 67.00
CA GLY A 532 -39.33 -30.04 68.11
C GLY A 532 -38.66 -29.87 69.49
N VAL A 533 -37.40 -29.48 69.50
CA VAL A 533 -36.64 -29.17 70.76
C VAL A 533 -36.45 -27.65 70.81
N SER A 534 -36.78 -27.08 72.02
CA SER A 534 -36.60 -25.65 72.25
C SER A 534 -35.27 -25.39 72.95
N PHE A 535 -34.59 -24.33 72.49
CA PHE A 535 -33.32 -23.79 73.05
C PHE A 535 -33.57 -22.31 73.39
N TYR A 536 -32.79 -21.75 74.24
CA TYR A 536 -32.80 -20.32 74.49
C TYR A 536 -31.48 -19.68 74.16
N VAL A 537 -31.51 -18.63 73.39
CA VAL A 537 -30.36 -17.77 73.05
C VAL A 537 -30.47 -16.47 73.86
N GLY A 538 -29.41 -16.09 74.53
CA GLY A 538 -29.38 -14.88 75.37
C GLY A 538 -29.26 -13.59 74.57
N MET A 539 -29.11 -12.45 75.26
CA MET A 539 -28.92 -11.12 74.65
C MET A 539 -27.60 -11.04 73.90
N ASP A 540 -26.63 -11.84 74.24
CA ASP A 540 -25.33 -11.94 73.54
C ASP A 540 -25.39 -12.92 72.35
N GLY A 541 -26.55 -13.48 72.05
CA GLY A 541 -26.81 -14.43 70.95
C GLY A 541 -26.33 -15.85 71.24
N THR A 542 -25.70 -16.13 72.39
CA THR A 542 -25.21 -17.47 72.76
C THR A 542 -26.31 -18.34 73.28
N MET A 543 -26.23 -19.66 72.98
CA MET A 543 -27.08 -20.66 73.59
C MET A 543 -26.88 -20.66 75.10
N GLN A 544 -27.96 -20.59 75.84
CA GLN A 544 -27.96 -20.56 77.32
C GLN A 544 -28.31 -21.93 77.87
N THR A 545 -27.75 -22.19 79.05
CA THR A 545 -28.03 -23.39 79.89
C THR A 545 -28.42 -22.99 81.27
N GLY A 546 -28.92 -23.95 82.10
CA GLY A 546 -29.42 -23.65 83.41
C GLY A 546 -30.76 -22.91 83.47
N TRP A 547 -31.08 -22.28 84.63
CA TRP A 547 -32.30 -21.51 84.74
C TRP A 547 -32.23 -20.18 84.01
N GLN A 548 -33.25 -19.95 83.12
CA GLN A 548 -33.35 -18.72 82.40
C GLN A 548 -34.76 -18.11 82.50
N ASN A 549 -34.82 -16.81 82.73
CA ASN A 549 -36.06 -16.07 82.72
C ASN A 549 -36.36 -15.61 81.30
N VAL A 550 -37.38 -16.17 80.66
CA VAL A 550 -37.78 -15.81 79.35
C VAL A 550 -39.20 -15.19 79.40
N ASN A 551 -39.26 -13.88 79.19
CA ASN A 551 -40.52 -13.09 79.25
C ASN A 551 -41.31 -13.27 80.57
N GLY A 552 -40.60 -13.35 81.70
CA GLY A 552 -41.18 -13.50 83.06
C GLY A 552 -41.46 -14.93 83.48
N VAL A 553 -41.16 -15.92 82.64
CA VAL A 553 -41.33 -17.34 82.92
C VAL A 553 -39.96 -17.99 83.06
N MET A 554 -39.77 -18.80 84.18
CA MET A 554 -38.53 -19.51 84.46
C MET A 554 -38.53 -20.89 83.77
N TYR A 555 -37.58 -21.08 82.81
CA TYR A 555 -37.31 -22.35 82.13
C TYR A 555 -35.93 -22.89 82.54
N TYR A 556 -35.77 -24.20 82.50
CA TYR A 556 -34.45 -24.81 82.66
C TYR A 556 -33.96 -25.41 81.35
N PHE A 557 -32.76 -25.04 80.99
CA PHE A 557 -32.05 -25.60 79.81
C PHE A 557 -30.91 -26.52 80.31
N GLN A 558 -30.94 -27.73 79.79
CA GLN A 558 -29.94 -28.75 80.15
C GLN A 558 -28.56 -28.34 79.59
N GLU A 559 -27.48 -29.07 79.99
CA GLU A 559 -26.10 -28.79 79.54
C GLU A 559 -25.95 -28.82 78.05
N ASN A 560 -26.77 -29.65 77.35
CA ASN A 560 -26.83 -29.69 75.88
C ASN A 560 -27.69 -28.58 75.27
N GLY A 561 -28.21 -27.66 76.05
CA GLY A 561 -29.07 -26.55 75.68
C GLY A 561 -30.55 -26.90 75.50
N ASN A 562 -30.96 -28.16 75.57
CA ASN A 562 -32.37 -28.55 75.44
C ASN A 562 -33.21 -28.03 76.62
N MET A 563 -34.35 -27.40 76.33
CA MET A 563 -35.35 -27.05 77.31
C MET A 563 -35.88 -28.32 77.97
N ALA A 564 -35.88 -28.35 79.30
CA ALA A 564 -36.47 -29.43 80.06
C ALA A 564 -38.00 -29.44 79.87
N VAL A 565 -38.55 -30.52 79.30
CA VAL A 565 -39.97 -30.72 79.08
C VAL A 565 -40.37 -32.17 79.30
N ASN A 566 -41.52 -32.44 80.00
CA ASN A 566 -42.02 -33.76 80.27
C ASN A 566 -41.01 -34.72 80.90
N LEU A 567 -40.21 -34.23 81.79
CA LEU A 567 -39.19 -35.02 82.46
C LEU A 567 -38.90 -34.53 83.92
N GLN A 568 -38.34 -35.38 84.74
CA GLN A 568 -37.88 -35.03 86.10
C GLN A 568 -36.34 -34.86 86.05
N LEU A 569 -35.84 -33.80 86.69
CA LEU A 569 -34.42 -33.52 86.87
C LEU A 569 -34.12 -33.14 88.31
N ASN A 570 -32.97 -33.63 88.82
CA ASN A 570 -32.41 -33.13 90.07
C ASN A 570 -31.52 -31.91 89.75
N ILE A 571 -31.85 -30.74 90.23
CA ILE A 571 -31.13 -29.48 90.01
C ILE A 571 -30.73 -28.89 91.35
N GLY A 572 -29.42 -28.92 91.67
CA GLY A 572 -28.93 -28.38 92.92
C GLY A 572 -29.42 -29.13 94.18
N GLY A 573 -29.77 -30.42 94.05
CA GLY A 573 -30.28 -31.25 95.16
C GLY A 573 -31.78 -31.22 95.30
N ILE A 574 -32.49 -30.48 94.47
CA ILE A 574 -33.98 -30.42 94.44
C ILE A 574 -34.47 -31.10 93.15
N ASP A 575 -35.42 -32.02 93.33
CA ASP A 575 -36.10 -32.66 92.21
C ASP A 575 -37.18 -31.76 91.63
N TYR A 576 -37.12 -31.48 90.33
CA TYR A 576 -38.14 -30.72 89.61
C TYR A 576 -38.82 -31.62 88.56
N LEU A 577 -40.17 -31.51 88.51
CA LEU A 577 -40.95 -32.09 87.46
C LEU A 577 -41.29 -30.97 86.41
N PHE A 578 -40.85 -31.16 85.20
CA PHE A 578 -41.13 -30.24 84.10
C PHE A 578 -42.35 -30.72 83.30
N ASP A 579 -43.32 -29.84 83.03
CA ASP A 579 -44.49 -30.12 82.27
C ASP A 579 -44.20 -30.04 80.72
N ALA A 580 -45.22 -30.22 79.89
CA ALA A 580 -45.10 -30.12 78.44
C ALA A 580 -44.73 -28.72 77.95
N ASN A 581 -44.94 -27.68 78.71
CA ASN A 581 -44.59 -26.31 78.41
C ASN A 581 -43.21 -25.91 79.00
N GLY A 582 -42.54 -26.82 79.66
CA GLY A 582 -41.20 -26.58 80.29
C GLY A 582 -41.25 -25.84 81.63
N ILE A 583 -42.41 -25.79 82.26
CA ILE A 583 -42.57 -25.17 83.58
C ILE A 583 -42.12 -26.21 84.64
N GLY A 584 -41.10 -25.88 85.36
CA GLY A 584 -40.54 -26.74 86.44
C GLY A 584 -41.22 -26.51 87.75
N THR A 585 -41.84 -27.58 88.32
CA THR A 585 -42.43 -27.56 89.65
C THR A 585 -41.53 -28.36 90.57
N PRO A 586 -41.00 -27.79 91.71
CA PRO A 586 -40.21 -28.54 92.65
C PRO A 586 -41.04 -29.62 93.31
N LEU A 587 -40.51 -30.84 93.30
CA LEU A 587 -41.12 -31.90 94.13
C LEU A 587 -40.65 -31.76 95.58
N MET A 588 -41.57 -31.30 96.45
CA MET A 588 -41.26 -31.23 97.89
C MET A 588 -41.02 -32.62 98.39
N ALA A 589 -39.93 -32.80 99.16
CA ALA A 589 -39.75 -33.99 99.95
C ALA A 589 -40.97 -34.16 100.86
N PRO A 590 -41.56 -35.38 101.02
CA PRO A 590 -42.64 -35.56 101.98
C PRO A 590 -42.20 -35.07 103.36
N ILE A 591 -43.01 -34.17 103.97
CA ILE A 591 -42.78 -33.75 105.37
C ILE A 591 -42.78 -35.00 106.23
N PRO A 592 -41.75 -35.28 107.04
CA PRO A 592 -41.80 -36.43 107.93
C PRO A 592 -43.00 -36.22 108.84
N ASP A 593 -43.88 -37.26 108.87
CA ASP A 593 -44.99 -37.33 109.79
C ASP A 593 -44.54 -37.19 111.23
N VAL A 594 -44.79 -36.09 111.89
CA VAL A 594 -44.58 -35.93 113.37
C VAL A 594 -45.82 -36.52 114.01
N ALA A 595 -45.84 -37.89 114.04
CA ALA A 595 -46.76 -38.61 114.88
C ALA A 595 -46.10 -38.84 116.25
N GLY A 596 -46.68 -38.24 117.29
CA GLY A 596 -46.56 -38.71 118.67
C GLY A 596 -45.68 -37.99 119.61
N ILE A 597 -46.24 -37.03 120.34
CA ILE A 597 -46.12 -36.97 121.73
C ILE A 597 -47.49 -36.56 122.31
N VAL A 598 -48.17 -37.56 122.84
CA VAL A 598 -49.19 -37.37 123.85
C VAL A 598 -48.55 -37.66 125.21
N GLN A 599 -48.61 -36.77 126.01
CA GLN A 599 -48.48 -36.45 127.39
C GLN A 599 -47.30 -35.58 127.75
#